data_d29a52701fdeb1ee0b75f79959f84081
#
_entry.id   d29a52701fdeb1ee0b75f79959f84081
#
_cell.length_a   1.000
_cell.length_b   1.000
_cell.length_c   1.000
_cell.angle_alpha   90.00
_cell.angle_beta   90.00
_cell.angle_gamma   90.00
#
_symmetry.space_group_name_H-M   'P 1'
#
loop_
_entity.id
_entity.type
_entity.pdbx_description
1 polymer ?
#
loop_
_entity_poly.entity_id
_entity_poly.type
_entity_poly.pdbx_seq_one_letter_code
_entity_poly.pdbx_strand_id
1 'polypeptide(L)'
;MPLTRDPDYQMLQGSWEQIALEDNGVQNPVDDAPSAPGALTTIRGDQFEVQTVDGKVLLAGRFFLDSGTQPKSITWIDTIGEDAGKQLPASYRLEKDEFVFIAADEGMPRPIAFSTGPGQTMRTFVRRT
;
A
#
# COMPACT_ATOMS: atom_id res chain seq x y z
N MET A 1 -1.98 -23.40 -3.09
CA MET A 1 -2.22 -22.10 -2.55
C MET A 1 -1.82 -21.00 -3.51
N PRO A 2 -2.75 -20.54 -4.28
CA PRO A 2 -2.42 -19.54 -5.32
C PRO A 2 -1.83 -18.25 -4.77
N LEU A 3 -2.27 -17.79 -3.59
CA LEU A 3 -1.83 -16.51 -3.04
C LEU A 3 -0.33 -16.46 -2.76
N THR A 4 0.28 -17.59 -2.39
CA THR A 4 1.68 -17.61 -2.01
C THR A 4 2.61 -18.01 -3.13
N ARG A 5 2.08 -18.25 -4.33
CA ARG A 5 2.91 -18.64 -5.48
C ARG A 5 3.67 -17.47 -6.09
N ASP A 6 3.11 -16.28 -6.02
CA ASP A 6 3.78 -15.09 -6.54
C ASP A 6 4.96 -14.78 -5.60
N PRO A 7 6.21 -14.78 -6.09
CA PRO A 7 7.36 -14.53 -5.22
C PRO A 7 7.34 -13.16 -4.56
N ASP A 8 6.60 -12.21 -5.10
CA ASP A 8 6.50 -10.88 -4.49
C ASP A 8 5.77 -10.91 -3.16
N TYR A 9 4.88 -11.89 -2.91
CA TYR A 9 4.29 -12.04 -1.58
C TYR A 9 5.37 -12.26 -0.52
N GLN A 10 6.37 -13.09 -0.82
CA GLN A 10 7.44 -13.33 0.14
C GLN A 10 8.35 -12.12 0.31
N MET A 11 8.63 -11.40 -0.76
CA MET A 11 9.44 -10.20 -0.69
C MET A 11 8.78 -9.09 0.12
N LEU A 12 7.44 -9.05 0.12
CA LEU A 12 6.69 -8.03 0.86
C LEU A 12 6.58 -8.31 2.36
N GLN A 13 6.82 -9.54 2.80
CA GLN A 13 6.64 -9.88 4.21
C GLN A 13 7.52 -9.04 5.11
N GLY A 14 7.01 -8.63 6.26
CA GLY A 14 7.77 -7.87 7.25
C GLY A 14 7.16 -6.52 7.55
N SER A 15 8.00 -5.62 8.08
CA SER A 15 7.57 -4.29 8.49
C SER A 15 8.17 -3.24 7.57
N TRP A 16 7.35 -2.25 7.23
CA TRP A 16 7.70 -1.19 6.29
C TRP A 16 7.36 0.16 6.89
N GLU A 17 8.26 1.13 6.74
CA GLU A 17 8.00 2.51 7.16
C GLU A 17 7.72 3.37 5.94
N GLN A 18 6.62 4.14 5.97
CA GLN A 18 6.31 5.08 4.91
C GLN A 18 7.24 6.29 5.01
N ILE A 19 7.91 6.60 3.91
CA ILE A 19 8.85 7.73 3.86
C ILE A 19 8.38 8.86 2.94
N ALA A 20 7.37 8.62 2.12
CA ALA A 20 6.84 9.65 1.21
C ALA A 20 5.39 9.35 0.86
N LEU A 21 4.65 10.41 0.62
CA LEU A 21 3.25 10.35 0.21
C LEU A 21 3.01 11.40 -0.87
N GLU A 22 2.29 11.02 -1.92
CA GLU A 22 1.79 11.97 -2.92
C GLU A 22 0.30 11.69 -3.10
N ASP A 23 -0.52 12.70 -2.95
CA ASP A 23 -1.97 12.55 -2.99
C ASP A 23 -2.57 13.62 -3.88
N ASN A 24 -3.28 13.22 -4.95
CA ASN A 24 -3.89 14.14 -5.91
C ASN A 24 -2.89 15.17 -6.46
N GLY A 25 -1.64 14.75 -6.68
CA GLY A 25 -0.60 15.61 -7.20
C GLY A 25 0.14 16.44 -6.16
N VAL A 26 -0.23 16.34 -4.89
CA VAL A 26 0.41 17.09 -3.79
C VAL A 26 1.35 16.17 -3.02
N GLN A 27 2.61 16.57 -2.88
CA GLN A 27 3.60 15.77 -2.16
C GLN A 27 3.54 16.04 -0.67
N ASN A 28 3.57 14.97 0.12
CA ASN A 28 3.61 15.00 1.57
C ASN A 28 2.56 15.94 2.18
N PRO A 29 1.27 15.74 1.85
CA PRO A 29 0.23 16.57 2.44
C PRO A 29 0.20 16.39 3.96
N VAL A 30 -0.20 17.44 4.67
CA VAL A 30 -0.34 17.36 6.13
C VAL A 30 -1.59 16.58 6.49
N ASP A 31 -1.67 16.11 7.74
CA ASP A 31 -2.86 15.49 8.32
C ASP A 31 -3.24 14.12 7.73
N ASP A 32 -2.24 13.35 7.29
CA ASP A 32 -2.48 11.96 6.90
C ASP A 32 -2.00 11.04 8.04
N ALA A 33 -2.94 10.46 8.81
CA ALA A 33 -2.61 9.65 9.96
C ALA A 33 -1.73 8.44 9.64
N PRO A 34 -1.98 7.67 8.54
CA PRO A 34 -1.08 6.55 8.19
C PRO A 34 0.35 6.98 7.83
N SER A 35 0.58 8.28 7.60
CA SER A 35 1.89 8.83 7.31
C SER A 35 2.58 9.43 8.53
N ALA A 36 1.98 9.29 9.72
CA ALA A 36 2.55 9.84 10.94
C ALA A 36 3.96 9.28 11.17
N PRO A 37 4.89 10.10 11.69
CA PRO A 37 6.25 9.63 11.94
C PRO A 37 6.27 8.37 12.81
N GLY A 38 7.02 7.37 12.39
CA GLY A 38 7.15 6.11 13.12
C GLY A 38 6.05 5.11 12.88
N ALA A 39 5.02 5.44 12.10
CA ALA A 39 3.98 4.47 11.76
C ALA A 39 4.58 3.37 10.89
N LEU A 40 4.19 2.12 11.16
CA LEU A 40 4.69 0.97 10.43
C LEU A 40 3.54 0.20 9.78
N THR A 41 3.79 -0.27 8.57
CA THR A 41 2.91 -1.21 7.89
C THR A 41 3.54 -2.59 8.00
N THR A 42 2.84 -3.52 8.64
CA THR A 42 3.29 -4.89 8.79
C THR A 42 2.50 -5.77 7.82
N ILE A 43 3.22 -6.59 7.07
CA ILE A 43 2.61 -7.48 6.07
C ILE A 43 2.89 -8.92 6.45
N ARG A 44 1.81 -9.72 6.56
CA ARG A 44 1.86 -11.14 6.88
C ARG A 44 0.95 -11.89 5.92
N GLY A 45 1.53 -12.73 5.07
CA GLY A 45 0.75 -13.40 4.04
C GLY A 45 0.10 -12.40 3.11
N ASP A 46 -1.22 -12.44 3.01
CA ASP A 46 -2.00 -11.50 2.19
C ASP A 46 -2.70 -10.44 3.04
N GLN A 47 -2.22 -10.20 4.28
CA GLN A 47 -2.84 -9.25 5.19
C GLN A 47 -1.87 -8.12 5.54
N PHE A 48 -2.41 -6.94 5.80
CA PHE A 48 -1.60 -5.80 6.20
C PHE A 48 -2.24 -5.09 7.40
N GLU A 49 -1.38 -4.39 8.16
CA GLU A 49 -1.83 -3.61 9.31
C GLU A 49 -0.91 -2.41 9.46
N VAL A 50 -1.50 -1.22 9.62
CA VAL A 50 -0.74 0.02 9.85
C VAL A 50 -0.92 0.41 11.30
N GLN A 51 0.20 0.57 12.03
CA GLN A 51 0.17 0.90 13.45
C GLN A 51 1.03 2.13 13.74
N THR A 52 0.60 2.90 14.74
CA THR A 52 1.42 3.99 15.28
C THR A 52 2.57 3.43 16.11
N VAL A 53 3.49 4.31 16.52
CA VAL A 53 4.63 3.95 17.38
C VAL A 53 4.17 3.27 18.66
N ASP A 54 3.05 3.71 19.23
CA ASP A 54 2.52 3.15 20.47
C ASP A 54 1.59 1.95 20.26
N GLY A 55 1.52 1.43 19.02
CA GLY A 55 0.78 0.21 18.73
C GLY A 55 -0.68 0.38 18.37
N LYS A 56 -1.16 1.60 18.22
CA LYS A 56 -2.54 1.84 17.81
C LYS A 56 -2.72 1.48 16.33
N VAL A 57 -3.69 0.62 16.03
CA VAL A 57 -3.99 0.23 14.66
C VAL A 57 -4.76 1.34 13.98
N LEU A 58 -4.20 1.87 12.89
CA LEU A 58 -4.83 2.90 12.09
C LEU A 58 -5.60 2.34 10.90
N LEU A 59 -5.11 1.23 10.36
CA LEU A 59 -5.66 0.64 9.16
C LEU A 59 -5.32 -0.84 9.15
N ALA A 60 -6.18 -1.66 8.56
CA ALA A 60 -5.91 -3.08 8.39
C ALA A 60 -6.71 -3.60 7.22
N GLY A 61 -6.24 -4.68 6.61
CA GLY A 61 -6.96 -5.28 5.52
C GLY A 61 -6.21 -6.41 4.85
N ARG A 62 -6.58 -6.66 3.60
CA ARG A 62 -6.01 -7.72 2.77
C ARG A 62 -5.59 -7.13 1.44
N PHE A 63 -4.81 -7.89 0.69
CA PHE A 63 -4.39 -7.46 -0.64
C PHE A 63 -4.16 -8.67 -1.53
N PHE A 64 -4.21 -8.41 -2.85
CA PHE A 64 -3.91 -9.42 -3.86
C PHE A 64 -2.88 -8.85 -4.83
N LEU A 65 -1.87 -9.66 -5.17
CA LEU A 65 -0.82 -9.28 -6.10
C LEU A 65 -0.98 -9.97 -7.44
N ASP A 66 -0.59 -9.26 -8.50
CA ASP A 66 -0.39 -9.84 -9.81
C ASP A 66 0.87 -9.23 -10.41
N SER A 67 2.00 -9.92 -10.26
CA SER A 67 3.28 -9.45 -10.76
C SER A 67 3.46 -9.69 -12.26
N GLY A 68 2.48 -10.32 -12.90
CA GLY A 68 2.51 -10.56 -14.34
C GLY A 68 2.03 -9.39 -15.19
N THR A 69 1.50 -8.33 -14.58
CA THR A 69 1.06 -7.15 -15.32
C THR A 69 2.16 -6.09 -15.41
N GLN A 70 1.96 -5.10 -16.31
CA GLN A 70 2.89 -3.99 -16.49
C GLN A 70 2.11 -2.67 -16.44
N PRO A 71 2.24 -1.88 -15.38
CA PRO A 71 2.97 -2.17 -14.12
C PRO A 71 2.39 -3.36 -13.35
N LYS A 72 3.15 -3.87 -12.39
CA LYS A 72 2.63 -4.92 -11.50
C LYS A 72 1.43 -4.39 -10.72
N SER A 73 0.48 -5.29 -10.45
CA SER A 73 -0.81 -4.90 -9.86
C SER A 73 -0.94 -5.36 -8.42
N ILE A 74 -1.50 -4.50 -7.58
CA ILE A 74 -1.91 -4.86 -6.23
C ILE A 74 -3.31 -4.30 -6.02
N THR A 75 -4.19 -5.08 -5.40
CA THR A 75 -5.53 -4.63 -5.04
C THR A 75 -5.64 -4.64 -3.53
N TRP A 76 -5.93 -3.48 -2.95
CA TRP A 76 -6.08 -3.32 -1.50
C TRP A 76 -7.55 -3.45 -1.12
N ILE A 77 -7.82 -4.15 -0.03
CA ILE A 77 -9.17 -4.27 0.53
C ILE A 77 -9.06 -3.97 2.02
N ASP A 78 -9.53 -2.79 2.41
CA ASP A 78 -9.53 -2.41 3.82
C ASP A 78 -10.60 -3.19 4.57
N THR A 79 -10.30 -3.64 5.77
CA THR A 79 -11.28 -4.33 6.62
C THR A 79 -11.78 -3.44 7.76
N ILE A 80 -11.11 -2.32 8.00
CA ILE A 80 -11.54 -1.32 8.99
C ILE A 80 -11.42 0.07 8.37
N GLY A 81 -12.10 1.04 8.95
CA GLY A 81 -12.03 2.43 8.52
C GLY A 81 -13.10 2.79 7.51
N GLU A 82 -13.00 4.00 6.95
CA GLU A 82 -13.98 4.55 6.02
C GLU A 82 -14.19 3.70 4.78
N ASP A 83 -13.11 3.10 4.29
CA ASP A 83 -13.13 2.35 3.03
C ASP A 83 -13.29 0.85 3.24
N ALA A 84 -13.73 0.43 4.41
CA ALA A 84 -13.89 -1.00 4.72
C ALA A 84 -14.77 -1.68 3.67
N GLY A 85 -14.26 -2.78 3.11
CA GLY A 85 -14.95 -3.57 2.09
C GLY A 85 -14.75 -3.09 0.67
N LYS A 86 -14.16 -1.92 0.45
CA LYS A 86 -13.91 -1.41 -0.89
C LYS A 86 -12.64 -2.01 -1.46
N GLN A 87 -12.63 -2.23 -2.78
CA GLN A 87 -11.44 -2.67 -3.49
C GLN A 87 -10.78 -1.47 -4.15
N LEU A 88 -9.52 -1.24 -3.80
CA LEU A 88 -8.77 -0.10 -4.32
C LEU A 88 -7.74 -0.62 -5.32
N PRO A 89 -7.94 -0.37 -6.62
CA PRO A 89 -6.99 -0.84 -7.62
C PRO A 89 -5.69 -0.04 -7.55
N ALA A 90 -4.56 -0.74 -7.54
CA ALA A 90 -3.26 -0.11 -7.41
C ALA A 90 -2.22 -0.80 -8.27
N SER A 91 -1.13 -0.10 -8.53
CA SER A 91 0.05 -0.64 -9.18
C SER A 91 1.23 -0.46 -8.24
N TYR A 92 2.24 -1.33 -8.35
CA TYR A 92 3.35 -1.27 -7.41
C TYR A 92 4.70 -1.55 -8.07
N ARG A 93 5.75 -1.11 -7.39
CA ARG A 93 7.14 -1.49 -7.65
C ARG A 93 7.70 -2.03 -6.34
N LEU A 94 8.46 -3.10 -6.44
CA LEU A 94 9.03 -3.75 -5.27
C LEU A 94 10.48 -4.10 -5.54
N GLU A 95 11.36 -3.59 -4.68
CA GLU A 95 12.75 -3.96 -4.64
C GLU A 95 13.05 -4.51 -3.26
N LYS A 96 14.26 -4.96 -3.02
CA LYS A 96 14.61 -5.64 -1.78
C LYS A 96 14.18 -4.88 -0.52
N ASP A 97 14.46 -3.57 -0.49
CA ASP A 97 14.21 -2.74 0.70
C ASP A 97 13.31 -1.54 0.42
N GLU A 98 12.70 -1.50 -0.77
CA GLU A 98 11.82 -0.39 -1.13
C GLU A 98 10.54 -0.92 -1.77
N PHE A 99 9.42 -0.37 -1.36
CA PHE A 99 8.10 -0.70 -1.88
C PHE A 99 7.33 0.58 -2.16
N VAL A 100 6.84 0.71 -3.39
CA VAL A 100 6.04 1.86 -3.81
C VAL A 100 4.74 1.35 -4.39
N PHE A 101 3.62 1.94 -4.00
CA PHE A 101 2.38 1.67 -4.71
C PHE A 101 1.63 2.97 -4.98
N ILE A 102 0.87 2.97 -6.07
CA ILE A 102 -0.06 4.05 -6.39
C ILE A 102 -1.45 3.44 -6.51
N ALA A 103 -2.38 3.92 -5.70
CA ALA A 103 -3.73 3.40 -5.63
C ALA A 103 -4.71 4.42 -6.16
N ALA A 104 -5.78 3.94 -6.79
CA ALA A 104 -6.90 4.76 -7.21
C ALA A 104 -8.09 4.49 -6.28
N ASP A 105 -9.05 5.41 -6.27
CA ASP A 105 -10.29 5.22 -5.52
C ASP A 105 -11.11 4.09 -6.11
N GLU A 106 -12.02 3.54 -5.32
CA GLU A 106 -12.89 2.47 -5.77
C GLU A 106 -13.65 2.87 -7.04
N GLY A 107 -13.66 1.98 -8.02
CA GLY A 107 -14.35 2.23 -9.28
C GLY A 107 -13.55 3.01 -10.30
N MET A 108 -12.38 3.51 -9.93
CA MET A 108 -11.49 4.21 -10.85
C MET A 108 -10.58 3.21 -11.57
N PRO A 109 -10.04 3.58 -12.75
CA PRO A 109 -9.09 2.72 -13.44
C PRO A 109 -7.81 2.53 -12.62
N ARG A 110 -7.21 1.35 -12.73
CA ARG A 110 -5.93 1.06 -12.10
C ARG A 110 -4.87 2.00 -12.67
N PRO A 111 -4.06 2.67 -11.81
CA PRO A 111 -3.02 3.58 -12.30
C PRO A 111 -1.99 2.86 -13.17
N ILE A 112 -1.50 3.56 -14.19
CA ILE A 112 -0.49 3.01 -15.11
C ILE A 112 0.85 3.75 -15.01
N ALA A 113 0.92 4.81 -14.21
CA ALA A 113 2.13 5.60 -14.02
C ALA A 113 2.28 5.93 -12.54
N PHE A 114 3.53 6.12 -12.10
CA PHE A 114 3.82 6.45 -10.70
C PHE A 114 3.89 7.96 -10.50
N SER A 115 2.79 8.61 -10.81
CA SER A 115 2.60 10.04 -10.64
C SER A 115 1.11 10.25 -10.45
N THR A 116 0.71 10.88 -9.35
CA THR A 116 -0.70 10.96 -8.98
C THR A 116 -1.44 12.04 -9.73
N GLY A 117 -2.70 11.74 -10.06
CA GLY A 117 -3.70 12.69 -10.52
C GLY A 117 -4.90 12.62 -9.60
N PRO A 118 -6.04 13.20 -10.01
CA PRO A 118 -7.25 13.16 -9.19
C PRO A 118 -7.67 11.73 -8.84
N GLY A 119 -8.00 11.51 -7.57
CA GLY A 119 -8.43 10.19 -7.10
C GLY A 119 -7.32 9.18 -6.93
N GLN A 120 -6.05 9.60 -6.94
CA GLN A 120 -4.91 8.70 -6.82
C GLN A 120 -4.02 9.07 -5.65
N THR A 121 -3.46 8.06 -4.98
CA THR A 121 -2.56 8.23 -3.85
C THR A 121 -1.36 7.30 -4.03
N MET A 122 -0.17 7.85 -3.92
CA MET A 122 1.08 7.08 -4.02
C MET A 122 1.83 7.12 -2.69
N ARG A 123 2.26 5.95 -2.20
CA ARG A 123 3.01 5.83 -0.95
C ARG A 123 4.30 5.08 -1.20
N THR A 124 5.37 5.57 -0.59
CA THR A 124 6.71 4.97 -0.70
C THR A 124 7.16 4.50 0.67
N PHE A 125 7.64 3.26 0.73
CA PHE A 125 8.03 2.61 1.97
C PHE A 125 9.45 2.07 1.88
N VAL A 126 10.13 2.02 3.03
CA VAL A 126 11.40 1.31 3.17
C VAL A 126 11.25 0.24 4.24
N ARG A 127 12.03 -0.83 4.10
CA ARG A 127 11.93 -1.99 5.00
C ARG A 127 12.51 -1.65 6.38
N ARG A 128 11.79 -2.10 7.40
CA ARG A 128 12.17 -1.97 8.81
C ARG A 128 12.01 -3.32 9.50
N THR A 129 12.97 -4.16 9.42
CA THR A 129 12.89 -5.48 10.07
C THR A 129 13.69 -5.56 11.34
#